data_4f5d097a54a2d162682e33a843c7ff96
#
_entry.id   4f5d097a54a2d162682e33a843c7ff96
#
_cell.length_a   1.000
_cell.length_b   1.000
_cell.length_c   1.000
_cell.angle_alpha   90.00
_cell.angle_beta   90.00
_cell.angle_gamma   90.00
#
_symmetry.space_group_name_H-M   'P 1'
#
loop_
_entity.id
_entity.type
_entity.pdbx_description
1 polymer ?
#
loop_
_entity_poly.entity_id
_entity_poly.type
_entity_poly.pdbx_seq_one_letter_code
_entity_poly.pdbx_strand_id
1 'polypeptide(L)'
;MNRALLMELQSQRIYPSITVLLNTTPASPLSPTHLATAKCLVNQVEQRLSKESDIPPDVRASLLVTINELLRSNHGVTSGSALALCVSPNYHAAIQLGHIVAERVIIDDTFATRDLVADLNRTALYRVITISDRVTRLLVGDRQRLVEEGTDPWPLNREPEQSAASWNLAVMHALRGEQHEHPLPTVVAGVQRSVRQMLSLADLEMIGAIAGNHDKTSWVDLHHQAWPLVTDWLRNDHGRAMQQLETARSQRRYAGGIHEIWTLANEGRVDLLVVEDSYAEAVRIVDGQLHITTDREAPDVVDDIVDDVIEVVINNGGRVVIVGDGQLNVHDRIAAIVR
;
A
#
# COMPACT_ATOMS: atom_id res chain seq x y z
N MET A 1 7.63 1.13 -2.16
CA MET A 1 7.10 -0.09 -1.51
C MET A 1 6.35 -0.92 -2.54
N ASN A 2 6.26 -2.25 -2.40
CA ASN A 2 5.46 -3.12 -3.28
C ASN A 2 4.54 -4.04 -2.45
N ARG A 3 3.54 -4.63 -3.12
CA ARG A 3 2.55 -5.52 -2.46
C ARG A 3 3.20 -6.78 -1.87
N ALA A 4 4.27 -7.29 -2.47
CA ALA A 4 4.96 -8.48 -1.98
C ALA A 4 5.59 -8.21 -0.58
N LEU A 5 6.23 -7.06 -0.39
CA LEU A 5 6.78 -6.66 0.91
C LEU A 5 5.67 -6.47 1.96
N LEU A 6 4.53 -5.90 1.56
CA LEU A 6 3.38 -5.78 2.47
C LEU A 6 2.89 -7.16 2.93
N MET A 7 2.71 -8.11 2.00
CA MET A 7 2.29 -9.48 2.33
C MET A 7 3.34 -10.20 3.18
N GLU A 8 4.63 -9.98 2.93
CA GLU A 8 5.72 -10.51 3.75
C GLU A 8 5.62 -10.02 5.20
N LEU A 9 5.44 -8.71 5.40
CA LEU A 9 5.25 -8.13 6.75
C LEU A 9 4.01 -8.68 7.44
N GLN A 10 2.89 -8.76 6.73
CA GLN A 10 1.63 -9.30 7.26
C GLN A 10 1.68 -10.80 7.57
N SER A 11 2.63 -11.53 6.97
CA SER A 11 2.86 -12.94 7.29
C SER A 11 3.62 -13.15 8.60
N GLN A 12 4.30 -12.12 9.12
CA GLN A 12 5.05 -12.18 10.38
C GLN A 12 4.09 -12.09 11.56
N ARG A 13 3.97 -13.15 12.35
CA ARG A 13 3.15 -13.23 13.56
C ARG A 13 4.02 -13.64 14.73
N ILE A 14 4.73 -12.69 15.30
CA ILE A 14 5.71 -12.93 16.38
C ILE A 14 5.65 -11.76 17.36
N TYR A 15 5.28 -12.02 18.59
CA TYR A 15 5.34 -11.02 19.66
C TYR A 15 6.77 -10.92 20.25
N PRO A 16 7.28 -9.72 20.48
CA PRO A 16 6.73 -8.43 20.08
C PRO A 16 7.11 -8.10 18.61
N SER A 17 6.14 -7.68 17.81
CA SER A 17 6.35 -7.00 16.55
C SER A 17 6.28 -5.48 16.76
N ILE A 18 7.40 -4.81 16.55
CA ILE A 18 7.56 -3.37 16.82
C ILE A 18 7.54 -2.62 15.50
N THR A 19 6.62 -1.66 15.36
CA THR A 19 6.61 -0.71 14.26
C THR A 19 6.88 0.69 14.80
N VAL A 20 7.94 1.33 14.30
CA VAL A 20 8.29 2.73 14.63
C VAL A 20 8.11 3.58 13.38
N LEU A 21 7.25 4.58 13.45
CA LEU A 21 6.95 5.51 12.36
C LEU A 21 7.58 6.88 12.67
N LEU A 22 8.45 7.34 11.78
CA LEU A 22 9.22 8.59 11.89
C LEU A 22 9.13 9.39 10.60
N ASN A 23 8.77 10.67 10.67
CA ASN A 23 8.82 11.54 9.51
C ASN A 23 10.26 11.90 9.13
N THR A 24 10.49 12.08 7.83
CA THR A 24 11.78 12.43 7.24
C THR A 24 11.61 13.53 6.20
N THR A 25 12.70 14.08 5.70
CA THR A 25 12.65 15.06 4.60
C THR A 25 13.20 14.40 3.33
N PRO A 26 12.39 14.28 2.25
CA PRO A 26 12.86 13.69 1.00
C PRO A 26 14.11 14.38 0.46
N ALA A 27 15.00 13.60 -0.14
CA ALA A 27 16.28 14.04 -0.70
C ALA A 27 17.24 14.72 0.29
N SER A 28 17.07 14.48 1.60
CA SER A 28 17.91 15.03 2.67
C SER A 28 18.29 13.96 3.67
N PRO A 29 19.45 14.08 4.34
CA PRO A 29 19.80 13.27 5.50
C PRO A 29 18.85 13.54 6.67
N LEU A 30 18.80 12.63 7.63
CA LEU A 30 18.06 12.84 8.87
C LEU A 30 18.63 14.07 9.62
N SER A 31 17.81 15.08 9.83
CA SER A 31 18.17 16.29 10.56
C SER A 31 18.34 16.02 12.06
N PRO A 32 18.99 16.92 12.83
CA PRO A 32 19.04 16.82 14.29
C PRO A 32 17.67 16.71 14.94
N THR A 33 16.64 17.35 14.37
CA THR A 33 15.25 17.24 14.84
C THR A 33 14.70 15.84 14.64
N HIS A 34 14.87 15.26 13.44
CA HIS A 34 14.46 13.87 13.18
C HIS A 34 15.16 12.89 14.12
N LEU A 35 16.45 13.08 14.40
CA LEU A 35 17.21 12.24 15.33
C LEU A 35 16.72 12.38 16.78
N ALA A 36 16.31 13.57 17.19
CA ALA A 36 15.73 13.80 18.51
C ALA A 36 14.38 13.08 18.65
N THR A 37 13.50 13.19 17.64
CA THR A 37 12.23 12.45 17.60
C THR A 37 12.48 10.94 17.60
N ALA A 38 13.39 10.44 16.76
CA ALA A 38 13.74 9.02 16.73
C ALA A 38 14.18 8.51 18.10
N LYS A 39 15.04 9.27 18.80
CA LYS A 39 15.47 8.93 20.17
C LYS A 39 14.30 8.89 21.15
N CYS A 40 13.35 9.81 21.03
CA CYS A 40 12.14 9.81 21.85
C CYS A 40 11.30 8.56 21.62
N LEU A 41 11.09 8.17 20.35
CA LEU A 41 10.36 6.97 19.97
C LEU A 41 11.07 5.68 20.46
N VAL A 42 12.40 5.61 20.33
CA VAL A 42 13.18 4.47 20.86
C VAL A 42 13.04 4.34 22.37
N ASN A 43 13.08 5.48 23.10
CA ASN A 43 12.86 5.46 24.56
C ASN A 43 11.43 4.98 24.90
N GLN A 44 10.42 5.32 24.10
CA GLN A 44 9.06 4.78 24.27
C GLN A 44 9.03 3.25 24.07
N VAL A 45 9.72 2.73 23.05
CA VAL A 45 9.87 1.27 22.86
C VAL A 45 10.48 0.63 24.10
N GLU A 46 11.60 1.17 24.60
CA GLU A 46 12.29 0.64 25.80
C GLU A 46 11.39 0.65 27.02
N GLN A 47 10.68 1.75 27.25
CA GLN A 47 9.74 1.86 28.39
C GLN A 47 8.57 0.86 28.29
N ARG A 48 8.00 0.68 27.10
CA ARG A 48 6.90 -0.28 26.90
C ARG A 48 7.40 -1.71 27.10
N LEU A 49 8.50 -2.10 26.44
CA LEU A 49 9.09 -3.43 26.57
C LEU A 49 9.54 -3.73 28.01
N SER A 50 9.92 -2.72 28.81
CA SER A 50 10.32 -2.93 30.21
C SER A 50 9.16 -3.29 31.13
N LYS A 51 7.92 -2.95 30.75
CA LYS A 51 6.70 -3.31 31.49
C LYS A 51 6.26 -4.75 31.21
N GLU A 52 6.75 -5.35 30.11
CA GLU A 52 6.42 -6.71 29.70
C GLU A 52 7.32 -7.72 30.42
N SER A 53 6.77 -8.44 31.40
CA SER A 53 7.52 -9.46 32.18
C SER A 53 7.95 -10.66 31.34
N ASP A 54 7.18 -10.97 30.31
CA ASP A 54 7.30 -12.20 29.52
C ASP A 54 8.38 -12.11 28.43
N ILE A 55 8.90 -10.90 28.16
CA ILE A 55 9.98 -10.70 27.19
C ILE A 55 11.34 -10.78 27.90
N PRO A 56 12.21 -11.74 27.55
CA PRO A 56 13.55 -11.86 28.13
C PRO A 56 14.40 -10.59 27.95
N PRO A 57 15.24 -10.22 28.94
CA PRO A 57 16.06 -9.01 28.87
C PRO A 57 17.04 -8.97 27.68
N ASP A 58 17.57 -10.12 27.27
CA ASP A 58 18.44 -10.25 26.09
C ASP A 58 17.70 -10.00 24.79
N VAL A 59 16.47 -10.48 24.67
CA VAL A 59 15.59 -10.20 23.52
C VAL A 59 15.27 -8.69 23.45
N ARG A 60 14.92 -8.07 24.57
CA ARG A 60 14.69 -6.60 24.62
C ARG A 60 15.90 -5.81 24.18
N ALA A 61 17.07 -6.17 24.67
CA ALA A 61 18.32 -5.53 24.29
C ALA A 61 18.62 -5.70 22.81
N SER A 62 18.43 -6.91 22.25
CA SER A 62 18.63 -7.18 20.82
C SER A 62 17.70 -6.36 19.94
N LEU A 63 16.42 -6.25 20.29
CA LEU A 63 15.44 -5.43 19.53
C LEU A 63 15.82 -3.95 19.50
N LEU A 64 16.24 -3.38 20.63
CA LEU A 64 16.69 -1.99 20.71
C LEU A 64 17.99 -1.75 19.92
N VAL A 65 18.92 -2.71 19.93
CA VAL A 65 20.13 -2.65 19.09
C VAL A 65 19.75 -2.63 17.63
N THR A 66 18.87 -3.53 17.18
CA THR A 66 18.43 -3.62 15.79
C THR A 66 17.72 -2.33 15.32
N ILE A 67 16.83 -1.75 16.14
CA ILE A 67 16.18 -0.47 15.83
C ILE A 67 17.23 0.64 15.64
N ASN A 68 18.22 0.73 16.53
CA ASN A 68 19.27 1.73 16.44
C ASN A 68 20.20 1.53 15.22
N GLU A 69 20.45 0.27 14.83
CA GLU A 69 21.22 -0.04 13.62
C GLU A 69 20.45 0.35 12.35
N LEU A 70 19.16 0.06 12.28
CA LEU A 70 18.30 0.51 11.19
C LEU A 70 18.24 2.03 11.08
N LEU A 71 18.13 2.74 12.19
CA LEU A 71 18.20 4.21 12.21
C LEU A 71 19.55 4.70 11.67
N ARG A 72 20.67 4.12 12.09
CA ARG A 72 22.01 4.52 11.63
C ARG A 72 22.20 4.25 10.13
N SER A 73 21.75 3.10 9.65
CA SER A 73 21.89 2.73 8.22
C SER A 73 21.03 3.63 7.32
N ASN A 74 19.96 4.24 7.86
CA ASN A 74 19.09 5.16 7.15
C ASN A 74 19.36 6.66 7.46
N HIS A 75 20.50 7.00 8.06
CA HIS A 75 20.90 8.40 8.31
C HIS A 75 21.23 9.18 7.03
N GLY A 76 21.50 8.49 5.93
CA GLY A 76 21.80 9.09 4.63
C GLY A 76 20.59 9.80 4.01
N VAL A 77 20.73 10.17 2.73
CA VAL A 77 19.65 10.81 1.99
C VAL A 77 18.45 9.86 1.90
N THR A 78 17.33 10.27 2.48
CA THR A 78 16.06 9.53 2.43
C THR A 78 15.31 9.84 1.14
N SER A 79 14.69 8.85 0.52
CA SER A 79 13.85 9.06 -0.66
C SER A 79 12.39 9.36 -0.32
N GLY A 80 11.97 9.05 0.91
CA GLY A 80 10.59 9.19 1.38
C GLY A 80 10.36 10.39 2.30
N SER A 81 9.09 10.66 2.57
CA SER A 81 8.63 11.65 3.56
C SER A 81 8.52 11.06 4.97
N ALA A 82 8.55 9.74 5.10
CA ALA A 82 8.61 9.04 6.37
C ALA A 82 9.40 7.73 6.25
N LEU A 83 9.78 7.18 7.40
CA LEU A 83 10.50 5.93 7.58
C LEU A 83 9.70 5.06 8.56
N ALA A 84 9.34 3.86 8.13
CA ALA A 84 8.79 2.81 8.98
C ALA A 84 9.89 1.81 9.31
N LEU A 85 10.14 1.57 10.60
CA LEU A 85 11.03 0.53 11.09
C LEU A 85 10.19 -0.60 11.66
N CYS A 86 10.27 -1.77 11.06
CA CYS A 86 9.59 -2.99 11.49
C CYS A 86 10.65 -3.92 12.09
N VAL A 87 10.52 -4.26 13.38
CA VAL A 87 11.49 -5.08 14.10
C VAL A 87 10.79 -6.09 15.00
N SER A 88 11.13 -7.37 14.84
CA SER A 88 10.73 -8.46 15.72
C SER A 88 11.95 -9.37 16.01
N PRO A 89 11.84 -10.37 16.89
CA PRO A 89 12.97 -11.25 17.19
C PRO A 89 13.64 -11.93 15.98
N ASN A 90 12.86 -12.19 14.92
CA ASN A 90 13.32 -12.94 13.74
C ASN A 90 13.27 -12.14 12.44
N TYR A 91 12.80 -10.90 12.47
CA TYR A 91 12.63 -10.10 11.26
C TYR A 91 12.92 -8.62 11.52
N HIS A 92 13.52 -7.96 10.54
CA HIS A 92 13.66 -6.51 10.57
C HIS A 92 13.67 -5.91 9.17
N ALA A 93 13.04 -4.75 9.03
CA ALA A 93 13.02 -3.98 7.78
C ALA A 93 12.94 -2.48 8.07
N ALA A 94 13.50 -1.67 7.16
CA ALA A 94 13.34 -0.23 7.13
C ALA A 94 12.70 0.15 5.79
N ILE A 95 11.55 0.81 5.83
CA ILE A 95 10.71 1.07 4.67
C ILE A 95 10.51 2.57 4.53
N GLN A 96 10.85 3.12 3.38
CA GLN A 96 10.62 4.53 3.04
C GLN A 96 9.18 4.70 2.57
N LEU A 97 8.46 5.67 3.15
CA LEU A 97 7.09 6.03 2.78
C LEU A 97 7.05 7.37 2.04
N GLY A 98 6.24 7.46 1.01
CA GLY A 98 6.13 8.67 0.18
C GLY A 98 5.29 9.80 0.78
N HIS A 99 4.65 9.57 1.94
CA HIS A 99 3.81 10.55 2.62
C HIS A 99 4.19 10.71 4.10
N ILE A 100 3.72 11.78 4.72
CA ILE A 100 3.88 12.05 6.15
C ILE A 100 2.93 11.17 6.93
N VAL A 101 3.40 10.62 8.05
CA VAL A 101 2.64 9.74 8.94
C VAL A 101 2.49 10.36 10.34
N ALA A 102 1.58 9.84 11.14
CA ALA A 102 1.57 10.11 12.57
C ALA A 102 2.77 9.41 13.22
N GLU A 103 3.70 10.18 13.79
CA GLU A 103 4.89 9.62 14.46
C GLU A 103 4.46 8.86 15.72
N ARG A 104 4.74 7.56 15.78
CA ARG A 104 4.32 6.69 16.86
C ARG A 104 5.09 5.38 16.92
N VAL A 105 4.93 4.69 18.05
CA VAL A 105 5.39 3.32 18.28
C VAL A 105 4.16 2.42 18.44
N ILE A 106 4.13 1.31 17.70
CA ILE A 106 3.15 0.23 17.86
C ILE A 106 3.92 -1.03 18.23
N ILE A 107 3.45 -1.76 19.24
CA ILE A 107 3.98 -3.05 19.66
C ILE A 107 2.78 -4.00 19.77
N ASP A 108 2.79 -5.03 18.92
CA ASP A 108 1.69 -5.97 18.77
C ASP A 108 2.21 -7.36 18.34
N ASP A 109 1.31 -8.33 18.09
CA ASP A 109 1.63 -9.65 17.53
C ASP A 109 2.00 -9.59 16.05
N THR A 110 1.60 -8.52 15.34
CA THR A 110 1.89 -8.27 13.93
C THR A 110 2.48 -6.88 13.75
N PHE A 111 3.08 -6.62 12.58
CA PHE A 111 3.52 -5.27 12.23
C PHE A 111 2.33 -4.39 11.83
N ALA A 112 2.31 -3.14 12.28
CA ALA A 112 1.33 -2.15 11.84
C ALA A 112 1.55 -1.81 10.36
N THR A 113 0.61 -2.20 9.50
CA THR A 113 0.75 -2.10 8.04
C THR A 113 -0.14 -1.04 7.41
N ARG A 114 -1.02 -0.38 8.16
CA ARG A 114 -1.96 0.63 7.62
C ARG A 114 -1.26 1.77 6.88
N ASP A 115 -0.22 2.37 7.48
CA ASP A 115 0.52 3.46 6.82
C ASP A 115 1.23 2.97 5.55
N LEU A 116 1.60 1.69 5.52
CA LEU A 116 2.17 1.05 4.34
C LEU A 116 1.09 0.83 3.26
N VAL A 117 -0.11 0.41 3.65
CA VAL A 117 -1.27 0.29 2.74
C VAL A 117 -1.67 1.67 2.22
N ALA A 118 -1.70 2.69 3.09
CA ALA A 118 -1.94 4.08 2.70
C ALA A 118 -0.90 4.57 1.69
N ASP A 119 0.38 4.25 1.92
CA ASP A 119 1.47 4.57 1.01
C ASP A 119 1.29 3.87 -0.34
N LEU A 120 0.93 2.60 -0.37
CA LEU A 120 0.62 1.88 -1.62
C LEU A 120 -0.54 2.54 -2.38
N ASN A 121 -1.60 2.90 -1.69
CA ASN A 121 -2.75 3.58 -2.29
C ASN A 121 -2.40 5.00 -2.77
N ARG A 122 -1.53 5.73 -2.05
CA ARG A 122 -1.08 7.08 -2.39
C ARG A 122 0.09 7.11 -3.36
N THR A 123 0.99 6.13 -3.29
CA THR A 123 2.15 6.00 -4.18
C THR A 123 1.70 5.67 -5.59
N ALA A 124 0.43 5.25 -5.73
CA ALA A 124 -0.21 5.04 -7.01
C ALA A 124 0.74 4.37 -8.00
N LEU A 125 1.20 3.17 -7.65
CA LEU A 125 1.91 2.37 -8.63
C LEU A 125 1.00 2.19 -9.83
N TYR A 126 1.51 2.48 -10.99
CA TYR A 126 0.80 2.32 -12.23
C TYR A 126 1.71 1.74 -13.28
N ARG A 127 1.12 1.26 -14.34
CA ARG A 127 1.83 0.65 -15.45
C ARG A 127 1.63 1.48 -16.71
N VAL A 128 2.70 1.61 -17.49
CA VAL A 128 2.60 2.13 -18.85
C VAL A 128 3.06 1.03 -19.80
N ILE A 129 2.22 0.69 -20.75
CA ILE A 129 2.59 -0.17 -21.87
C ILE A 129 2.81 0.68 -23.12
N THR A 130 4.03 0.67 -23.65
CA THR A 130 4.32 1.35 -24.93
C THR A 130 4.24 0.35 -26.07
N ILE A 131 3.43 0.66 -27.09
CA ILE A 131 3.19 -0.25 -28.20
C ILE A 131 3.69 0.38 -29.50
N SER A 132 4.66 -0.27 -30.12
CA SER A 132 5.12 0.06 -31.47
C SER A 132 4.99 -1.14 -32.42
N ASP A 133 5.32 -0.92 -33.69
CA ASP A 133 5.28 -1.97 -34.70
C ASP A 133 6.34 -3.06 -34.50
N ARG A 134 7.37 -2.81 -33.70
CA ARG A 134 8.52 -3.70 -33.52
C ARG A 134 8.71 -4.20 -32.09
N VAL A 135 8.43 -3.33 -31.11
CA VAL A 135 8.70 -3.61 -29.71
C VAL A 135 7.58 -3.08 -28.83
N THR A 136 7.20 -3.86 -27.85
CA THR A 136 6.32 -3.42 -26.77
C THR A 136 7.09 -3.49 -25.46
N ARG A 137 7.08 -2.39 -24.73
CA ARG A 137 7.78 -2.27 -23.44
C ARG A 137 6.78 -2.07 -22.34
N LEU A 138 7.06 -2.68 -21.22
CA LEU A 138 6.32 -2.50 -19.98
C LEU A 138 7.14 -1.59 -19.06
N LEU A 139 6.49 -0.58 -18.49
CA LEU A 139 7.11 0.29 -17.52
C LEU A 139 6.24 0.33 -16.27
N VAL A 140 6.87 0.37 -15.13
CA VAL A 140 6.21 0.58 -13.82
C VAL A 140 6.63 1.94 -13.29
N GLY A 141 5.67 2.70 -12.83
CA GLY A 141 5.89 4.04 -12.33
C GLY A 141 5.20 4.31 -11.01
N ASP A 142 5.68 5.34 -10.37
CA ASP A 142 5.10 5.94 -9.17
C ASP A 142 4.93 7.45 -9.39
N ARG A 143 4.68 8.20 -8.32
CA ARG A 143 4.55 9.66 -8.37
C ARG A 143 5.81 10.38 -8.89
N GLN A 144 6.99 9.77 -8.78
CA GLN A 144 8.29 10.43 -9.01
C GLN A 144 8.92 10.02 -10.33
N ARG A 145 8.74 8.79 -10.75
CA ARG A 145 9.45 8.22 -11.90
C ARG A 145 8.70 7.10 -12.59
N LEU A 146 9.15 6.82 -13.79
CA LEU A 146 8.74 5.67 -14.60
C LEU A 146 10.00 4.87 -14.96
N VAL A 147 9.99 3.56 -14.74
CA VAL A 147 11.12 2.67 -14.96
C VAL A 147 10.68 1.51 -15.86
N GLU A 148 11.52 1.15 -16.83
CA GLU A 148 11.26 0.00 -17.70
C GLU A 148 11.39 -1.31 -16.90
N GLU A 149 10.40 -2.18 -17.04
CA GLU A 149 10.43 -3.53 -16.49
C GLU A 149 11.30 -4.42 -17.37
N GLY A 150 12.29 -5.07 -16.78
CA GLY A 150 13.23 -5.92 -17.48
C GLY A 150 13.05 -7.42 -17.21
N THR A 151 11.95 -7.81 -16.58
CA THR A 151 11.64 -9.21 -16.28
C THR A 151 10.98 -9.89 -17.49
N ASP A 152 11.30 -11.18 -17.71
CA ASP A 152 10.68 -11.97 -18.77
C ASP A 152 9.14 -11.95 -18.63
N PRO A 153 8.37 -11.71 -19.69
CA PRO A 153 8.75 -11.67 -21.12
C PRO A 153 9.11 -10.27 -21.67
N TRP A 154 9.25 -9.24 -20.82
CA TRP A 154 9.44 -7.85 -21.27
C TRP A 154 10.91 -7.47 -21.49
N PRO A 155 11.26 -6.68 -22.55
CA PRO A 155 10.37 -6.16 -23.60
C PRO A 155 10.00 -7.25 -24.63
N LEU A 156 8.76 -7.20 -25.11
CA LEU A 156 8.33 -8.08 -26.19
C LEU A 156 8.81 -7.54 -27.54
N ASN A 157 9.43 -8.40 -28.36
CA ASN A 157 9.88 -8.08 -29.70
C ASN A 157 9.01 -8.80 -30.73
N ARG A 158 8.54 -8.07 -31.73
CA ARG A 158 7.73 -8.62 -32.81
C ARG A 158 8.61 -9.31 -33.83
N GLU A 159 8.31 -10.56 -34.15
CA GLU A 159 8.97 -11.28 -35.22
C GLU A 159 8.64 -10.67 -36.60
N PRO A 160 9.59 -10.66 -37.56
CA PRO A 160 9.39 -10.00 -38.87
C PRO A 160 8.17 -10.50 -39.65
N GLU A 161 7.84 -11.79 -39.52
CA GLU A 161 6.73 -12.43 -40.24
C GLU A 161 5.41 -12.44 -39.44
N GLN A 162 5.42 -11.95 -38.22
CA GLN A 162 4.24 -11.95 -37.35
C GLN A 162 3.22 -10.92 -37.80
N SER A 163 1.96 -11.33 -38.00
CA SER A 163 0.89 -10.41 -38.32
C SER A 163 0.60 -9.44 -37.16
N ALA A 164 0.08 -8.23 -37.47
CA ALA A 164 -0.30 -7.28 -36.44
C ALA A 164 -1.35 -7.81 -35.47
N ALA A 165 -2.28 -8.64 -35.96
CA ALA A 165 -3.30 -9.26 -35.12
C ALA A 165 -2.69 -10.28 -34.14
N SER A 166 -1.80 -11.15 -34.63
CA SER A 166 -1.09 -12.13 -33.77
C SER A 166 -0.17 -11.42 -32.77
N TRP A 167 0.48 -10.32 -33.17
CA TRP A 167 1.27 -9.49 -32.30
C TRP A 167 0.47 -8.92 -31.12
N ASN A 168 -0.67 -8.29 -31.43
CA ASN A 168 -1.52 -7.71 -30.38
C ASN A 168 -2.08 -8.77 -29.42
N LEU A 169 -2.41 -9.97 -29.91
CA LEU A 169 -2.82 -11.07 -29.05
C LEU A 169 -1.69 -11.53 -28.12
N ALA A 170 -0.46 -11.61 -28.61
CA ALA A 170 0.70 -11.97 -27.78
C ALA A 170 0.94 -10.91 -26.68
N VAL A 171 0.88 -9.63 -27.03
CA VAL A 171 0.99 -8.53 -26.06
C VAL A 171 -0.10 -8.59 -25.00
N MET A 172 -1.36 -8.83 -25.41
CA MET A 172 -2.49 -8.96 -24.49
C MET A 172 -2.33 -10.16 -23.55
N HIS A 173 -1.85 -11.28 -24.06
CA HIS A 173 -1.63 -12.49 -23.26
C HIS A 173 -0.58 -12.22 -22.18
N ALA A 174 0.56 -11.62 -22.55
CA ALA A 174 1.60 -11.27 -21.60
C ALA A 174 1.11 -10.26 -20.55
N LEU A 175 0.35 -9.24 -20.98
CA LEU A 175 -0.20 -8.22 -20.07
C LEU A 175 -1.23 -8.79 -19.11
N ARG A 176 -2.03 -9.78 -19.52
CA ARG A 176 -2.95 -10.50 -18.62
C ARG A 176 -2.22 -11.30 -17.55
N GLY A 177 -1.11 -11.94 -17.90
CA GLY A 177 -0.24 -12.61 -16.93
C GLY A 177 0.23 -11.64 -15.86
N GLU A 178 0.81 -10.53 -16.27
CA GLU A 178 1.23 -9.47 -15.37
C GLU A 178 0.10 -8.89 -14.50
N GLN A 179 -1.07 -8.68 -15.09
CA GLN A 179 -2.21 -8.14 -14.35
C GLN A 179 -2.77 -9.13 -13.34
N HIS A 180 -2.65 -10.43 -13.61
CA HIS A 180 -3.06 -11.48 -12.68
C HIS A 180 -2.11 -11.59 -11.47
N GLU A 181 -0.79 -11.50 -11.71
CA GLU A 181 0.23 -11.60 -10.67
C GLU A 181 0.37 -10.28 -9.88
N HIS A 182 0.36 -9.16 -10.60
CA HIS A 182 0.56 -7.82 -10.04
C HIS A 182 -0.49 -6.85 -10.61
N PRO A 183 -1.72 -6.82 -10.08
CA PRO A 183 -2.76 -5.92 -10.59
C PRO A 183 -2.40 -4.45 -10.38
N LEU A 184 -2.20 -3.71 -11.49
CA LEU A 184 -1.91 -2.27 -11.50
C LEU A 184 -2.76 -1.54 -12.55
N PRO A 185 -3.23 -0.31 -12.26
CA PRO A 185 -3.88 0.53 -13.26
C PRO A 185 -2.92 0.78 -14.42
N THR A 186 -3.38 0.59 -15.65
CA THR A 186 -2.52 0.57 -16.83
C THR A 186 -2.87 1.69 -17.82
N VAL A 187 -1.86 2.46 -18.23
CA VAL A 187 -1.93 3.44 -19.31
C VAL A 187 -1.33 2.84 -20.58
N VAL A 188 -2.00 3.02 -21.71
CA VAL A 188 -1.50 2.57 -23.03
C VAL A 188 -0.91 3.74 -23.79
N ALA A 189 0.33 3.62 -24.24
CA ALA A 189 1.01 4.62 -25.06
C ALA A 189 1.38 4.02 -26.43
N GLY A 190 1.02 4.70 -27.52
CA GLY A 190 1.32 4.23 -28.87
C GLY A 190 0.57 5.00 -29.94
N VAL A 191 0.79 4.62 -31.21
CA VAL A 191 0.06 5.24 -32.31
C VAL A 191 -1.44 4.96 -32.18
N GLN A 192 -2.27 5.92 -32.57
CA GLN A 192 -3.71 5.92 -32.31
C GLN A 192 -4.42 4.63 -32.74
N ARG A 193 -3.96 4.00 -33.82
CA ARG A 193 -4.51 2.72 -34.30
C ARG A 193 -4.25 1.59 -33.31
N SER A 194 -3.01 1.44 -32.84
CA SER A 194 -2.60 0.40 -31.88
C SER A 194 -3.28 0.60 -30.51
N VAL A 195 -3.34 1.85 -30.05
CA VAL A 195 -4.05 2.21 -28.82
C VAL A 195 -5.54 1.81 -28.88
N ARG A 196 -6.25 2.20 -29.95
CA ARG A 196 -7.67 1.84 -30.11
C ARG A 196 -7.88 0.31 -30.13
N GLN A 197 -6.99 -0.40 -30.82
CA GLN A 197 -7.07 -1.84 -30.91
C GLN A 197 -6.82 -2.50 -29.55
N MET A 198 -5.84 -2.01 -28.76
CA MET A 198 -5.61 -2.51 -27.41
C MET A 198 -6.79 -2.25 -26.51
N LEU A 199 -7.34 -1.05 -26.50
CA LEU A 199 -8.52 -0.70 -25.68
C LEU A 199 -9.75 -1.55 -26.06
N SER A 200 -9.90 -1.95 -27.31
CA SER A 200 -11.02 -2.82 -27.75
C SER A 200 -10.86 -4.28 -27.39
N LEU A 201 -9.64 -4.75 -27.17
CA LEU A 201 -9.33 -6.14 -26.81
C LEU A 201 -9.16 -6.33 -25.28
N ALA A 202 -9.03 -5.21 -24.55
CA ALA A 202 -8.72 -5.26 -23.13
C ALA A 202 -9.97 -5.53 -22.31
N ASP A 203 -9.96 -6.66 -21.64
CA ASP A 203 -10.75 -6.97 -20.44
C ASP A 203 -10.01 -6.51 -19.16
N LEU A 204 -8.99 -5.68 -19.32
CA LEU A 204 -8.13 -5.15 -18.27
C LEU A 204 -8.50 -3.70 -17.95
N GLU A 205 -8.25 -3.27 -16.72
CA GLU A 205 -8.49 -1.90 -16.30
C GLU A 205 -7.47 -0.94 -16.94
N MET A 206 -7.79 -0.45 -18.14
CA MET A 206 -7.04 0.58 -18.83
C MET A 206 -7.55 1.94 -18.39
N ILE A 207 -6.71 2.69 -17.64
CA ILE A 207 -7.09 3.97 -17.04
C ILE A 207 -6.93 5.16 -17.98
N GLY A 208 -6.23 4.99 -19.09
CA GLY A 208 -6.04 6.05 -20.08
C GLY A 208 -5.15 5.65 -21.23
N ALA A 209 -5.04 6.57 -22.20
CA ALA A 209 -4.25 6.37 -23.40
C ALA A 209 -3.47 7.62 -23.77
N ILE A 210 -2.23 7.43 -24.23
CA ILE A 210 -1.33 8.46 -24.77
C ILE A 210 -1.10 8.17 -26.24
N ALA A 211 -1.70 8.99 -27.12
CA ALA A 211 -1.58 8.79 -28.55
C ALA A 211 -0.30 9.46 -29.09
N GLY A 212 0.53 8.70 -29.80
CA GLY A 212 1.75 9.21 -30.40
C GLY A 212 2.75 8.11 -30.74
N ASN A 213 3.87 8.48 -31.37
CA ASN A 213 5.01 7.60 -31.51
C ASN A 213 5.96 7.81 -30.31
N HIS A 214 6.08 6.82 -29.46
CA HIS A 214 6.87 6.88 -28.23
C HIS A 214 8.19 6.11 -28.30
N ASP A 215 8.63 5.64 -29.48
CA ASP A 215 9.88 4.88 -29.65
C ASP A 215 11.14 5.63 -29.17
N LYS A 216 11.08 6.96 -29.20
CA LYS A 216 12.19 7.85 -28.78
C LYS A 216 11.83 8.77 -27.62
N THR A 217 10.66 8.63 -27.05
CA THR A 217 10.22 9.43 -25.90
C THR A 217 10.99 9.00 -24.66
N SER A 218 11.55 9.95 -23.92
CA SER A 218 12.19 9.64 -22.65
C SER A 218 11.15 9.15 -21.64
N TRP A 219 11.58 8.31 -20.69
CA TRP A 219 10.67 7.82 -19.62
C TRP A 219 10.18 8.97 -18.73
N VAL A 220 10.97 10.04 -18.60
CA VAL A 220 10.57 11.26 -17.90
C VAL A 220 9.41 11.95 -18.61
N ASP A 221 9.51 12.14 -19.93
CA ASP A 221 8.44 12.78 -20.71
C ASP A 221 7.18 11.91 -20.76
N LEU A 222 7.36 10.59 -20.85
CA LEU A 222 6.24 9.65 -20.82
C LEU A 222 5.55 9.65 -19.42
N HIS A 223 6.33 9.73 -18.36
CA HIS A 223 5.81 9.91 -17.00
C HIS A 223 4.96 11.18 -16.89
N HIS A 224 5.46 12.33 -17.37
CA HIS A 224 4.72 13.59 -17.36
C HIS A 224 3.38 13.53 -18.11
N GLN A 225 3.30 12.70 -19.14
CA GLN A 225 2.05 12.49 -19.88
C GLN A 225 1.11 11.49 -19.21
N ALA A 226 1.64 10.45 -18.58
CA ALA A 226 0.86 9.41 -17.91
C ALA A 226 0.32 9.85 -16.55
N TRP A 227 1.10 10.59 -15.77
CA TRP A 227 0.77 10.97 -14.41
C TRP A 227 -0.58 11.71 -14.24
N PRO A 228 -0.97 12.66 -15.09
CA PRO A 228 -2.30 13.27 -15.05
C PRO A 228 -3.44 12.25 -15.16
N LEU A 229 -3.30 11.24 -16.04
CA LEU A 229 -4.31 10.18 -16.20
C LEU A 229 -4.45 9.33 -14.94
N VAL A 230 -3.31 9.01 -14.31
CA VAL A 230 -3.25 8.28 -13.06
C VAL A 230 -3.92 9.07 -11.93
N THR A 231 -3.61 10.36 -11.80
CA THR A 231 -4.20 11.20 -10.74
C THR A 231 -5.71 11.39 -10.93
N ASP A 232 -6.19 11.49 -12.15
CA ASP A 232 -7.62 11.57 -12.44
C ASP A 232 -8.33 10.24 -12.13
N TRP A 233 -7.68 9.12 -12.45
CA TRP A 233 -8.20 7.81 -12.11
C TRP A 233 -8.29 7.61 -10.58
N LEU A 234 -7.26 8.00 -9.82
CA LEU A 234 -7.25 7.92 -8.35
C LEU A 234 -8.37 8.74 -7.72
N ARG A 235 -8.58 9.99 -8.17
CA ARG A 235 -9.69 10.81 -7.69
C ARG A 235 -11.04 10.15 -7.97
N ASN A 236 -11.19 9.59 -9.16
CA ASN A 236 -12.41 8.89 -9.56
C ASN A 236 -12.58 7.56 -8.80
N ASP A 237 -11.51 6.92 -8.38
CA ASP A 237 -11.56 5.68 -7.62
C ASP A 237 -12.13 5.90 -6.21
N HIS A 238 -11.68 6.94 -5.50
CA HIS A 238 -12.29 7.34 -4.23
C HIS A 238 -13.78 7.68 -4.41
N GLY A 239 -14.12 8.46 -5.43
CA GLY A 239 -15.51 8.79 -5.75
C GLY A 239 -16.37 7.56 -6.07
N ARG A 240 -15.81 6.60 -6.81
CA ARG A 240 -16.47 5.30 -7.10
C ARG A 240 -16.67 4.48 -5.84
N ALA A 241 -15.67 4.39 -4.96
CA ALA A 241 -15.78 3.67 -3.70
C ALA A 241 -16.91 4.25 -2.83
N MET A 242 -17.01 5.57 -2.71
CA MET A 242 -18.08 6.24 -1.99
C MET A 242 -19.45 5.97 -2.62
N GLN A 243 -19.56 6.05 -3.94
CA GLN A 243 -20.80 5.73 -4.65
C GLN A 243 -21.21 4.26 -4.50
N GLN A 244 -20.25 3.34 -4.50
CA GLN A 244 -20.48 1.93 -4.25
C GLN A 244 -21.00 1.69 -2.82
N LEU A 245 -20.46 2.38 -1.80
CA LEU A 245 -20.97 2.32 -0.43
C LEU A 245 -22.44 2.76 -0.34
N GLU A 246 -22.82 3.89 -0.96
CA GLU A 246 -24.20 4.35 -0.96
C GLU A 246 -25.15 3.38 -1.68
N THR A 247 -24.69 2.78 -2.77
CA THR A 247 -25.44 1.74 -3.49
C THR A 247 -25.62 0.50 -2.61
N ALA A 248 -24.55 0.03 -1.97
CA ALA A 248 -24.57 -1.14 -1.09
C ALA A 248 -25.50 -0.92 0.12
N ARG A 249 -25.54 0.30 0.65
CA ARG A 249 -26.45 0.69 1.74
C ARG A 249 -27.92 0.49 1.34
N SER A 250 -28.28 0.89 0.13
CA SER A 250 -29.65 0.67 -0.40
C SER A 250 -29.98 -0.80 -0.61
N GLN A 251 -28.95 -1.64 -0.87
CA GLN A 251 -29.07 -3.09 -1.12
C GLN A 251 -28.90 -3.96 0.13
N ARG A 252 -28.76 -3.38 1.31
CA ARG A 252 -28.48 -4.08 2.57
C ARG A 252 -27.17 -4.91 2.55
N ARG A 253 -26.20 -4.46 1.78
CA ARG A 253 -24.85 -5.04 1.68
C ARG A 253 -23.80 -4.09 2.29
N TYR A 254 -24.19 -3.30 3.23
CA TYR A 254 -23.39 -2.27 3.89
C TYR A 254 -23.19 -2.63 5.36
N ALA A 255 -22.03 -2.34 5.88
CA ALA A 255 -21.69 -2.34 7.30
C ALA A 255 -20.95 -1.04 7.65
N GLY A 256 -21.15 -0.53 8.87
CA GLY A 256 -20.48 0.67 9.37
C GLY A 256 -20.05 0.52 10.83
N GLY A 257 -18.99 1.23 11.19
CA GLY A 257 -18.40 1.16 12.52
C GLY A 257 -17.54 -0.08 12.75
N ILE A 258 -16.53 0.08 13.61
CA ILE A 258 -15.43 -0.90 13.78
C ILE A 258 -15.93 -2.25 14.33
N HIS A 259 -16.91 -2.27 15.21
CA HIS A 259 -17.42 -3.50 15.83
C HIS A 259 -18.05 -4.47 14.83
N GLU A 260 -18.94 -3.94 13.96
CA GLU A 260 -19.60 -4.75 12.93
C GLU A 260 -18.59 -5.22 11.88
N ILE A 261 -17.74 -4.31 11.43
CA ILE A 261 -16.74 -4.59 10.38
C ILE A 261 -15.70 -5.60 10.86
N TRP A 262 -15.26 -5.55 12.12
CA TRP A 262 -14.36 -6.53 12.72
C TRP A 262 -14.92 -7.96 12.59
N THR A 263 -16.18 -8.14 12.97
CA THR A 263 -16.84 -9.45 12.87
C THR A 263 -16.90 -9.94 11.43
N LEU A 264 -17.35 -9.08 10.51
CA LEU A 264 -17.50 -9.42 9.08
C LEU A 264 -16.15 -9.66 8.39
N ALA A 265 -15.12 -8.94 8.77
CA ALA A 265 -13.75 -9.13 8.25
C ALA A 265 -13.21 -10.51 8.63
N ASN A 266 -13.33 -10.89 9.91
CA ASN A 266 -12.92 -12.22 10.39
C ASN A 266 -13.73 -13.36 9.75
N GLU A 267 -14.98 -13.13 9.39
CA GLU A 267 -15.80 -14.08 8.62
C GLU A 267 -15.43 -14.12 7.12
N GLY A 268 -14.47 -13.28 6.65
CA GLY A 268 -14.08 -13.18 5.25
C GLY A 268 -15.16 -12.58 4.33
N ARG A 269 -16.11 -11.84 4.87
CA ARG A 269 -17.31 -11.33 4.19
C ARG A 269 -17.17 -9.92 3.64
N VAL A 270 -16.06 -9.25 3.88
CA VAL A 270 -15.81 -7.90 3.37
C VAL A 270 -15.27 -7.98 1.93
N ASP A 271 -15.93 -7.28 1.01
CA ASP A 271 -15.53 -7.15 -0.39
C ASP A 271 -14.74 -5.85 -0.63
N LEU A 272 -15.24 -4.73 -0.09
CA LEU A 272 -14.58 -3.43 -0.09
C LEU A 272 -14.63 -2.84 1.31
N LEU A 273 -13.47 -2.44 1.83
CA LEU A 273 -13.32 -1.63 3.03
C LEU A 273 -12.93 -0.21 2.64
N VAL A 274 -13.65 0.78 3.16
CA VAL A 274 -13.29 2.20 3.05
C VAL A 274 -13.05 2.73 4.45
N VAL A 275 -11.90 3.36 4.68
CA VAL A 275 -11.47 3.82 6.00
C VAL A 275 -10.79 5.18 5.91
N GLU A 276 -11.01 6.05 6.90
CA GLU A 276 -10.31 7.34 6.99
C GLU A 276 -8.84 7.14 7.40
N ASP A 277 -7.98 7.94 6.80
CA ASP A 277 -6.53 7.86 6.92
C ASP A 277 -6.02 7.90 8.37
N SER A 278 -6.56 8.81 9.19
CA SER A 278 -6.16 8.96 10.60
C SER A 278 -6.99 8.14 11.58
N TYR A 279 -7.92 7.27 11.10
CA TYR A 279 -8.75 6.49 12.00
C TYR A 279 -7.97 5.34 12.63
N ALA A 280 -7.82 5.36 13.93
CA ALA A 280 -7.15 4.36 14.75
C ALA A 280 -7.90 4.18 16.07
N GLU A 281 -8.17 2.94 16.45
CA GLU A 281 -8.88 2.62 17.69
C GLU A 281 -8.09 1.60 18.51
N ALA A 282 -7.81 1.95 19.78
CA ALA A 282 -7.26 1.00 20.74
C ALA A 282 -8.39 0.22 21.43
N VAL A 283 -8.24 -1.10 21.48
CA VAL A 283 -9.28 -1.97 22.01
C VAL A 283 -8.73 -3.07 22.89
N ARG A 284 -9.57 -3.60 23.79
CA ARG A 284 -9.41 -4.94 24.39
C ARG A 284 -10.33 -5.91 23.71
N ILE A 285 -9.86 -7.09 23.41
CA ILE A 285 -10.68 -8.16 22.86
C ILE A 285 -11.06 -9.09 24.01
N VAL A 286 -12.35 -9.09 24.39
CA VAL A 286 -12.89 -9.95 25.45
C VAL A 286 -13.99 -10.82 24.84
N ASP A 287 -13.83 -12.13 24.94
CA ASP A 287 -14.78 -13.11 24.36
C ASP A 287 -15.09 -12.86 22.87
N GLY A 288 -14.09 -12.38 22.10
CA GLY A 288 -14.22 -12.05 20.68
C GLY A 288 -14.93 -10.72 20.38
N GLN A 289 -15.26 -9.94 21.40
CA GLN A 289 -15.88 -8.63 21.26
C GLN A 289 -14.86 -7.52 21.52
N LEU A 290 -14.96 -6.43 20.74
CA LEU A 290 -14.12 -5.26 20.90
C LEU A 290 -14.62 -4.38 22.04
N HIS A 291 -13.74 -3.95 22.92
CA HIS A 291 -13.99 -2.95 23.95
C HIS A 291 -13.02 -1.79 23.75
N ILE A 292 -13.51 -0.67 23.21
CA ILE A 292 -12.70 0.54 22.98
C ILE A 292 -12.13 1.03 24.31
N THR A 293 -10.85 1.35 24.34
CA THR A 293 -10.13 1.85 25.53
C THR A 293 -9.26 3.05 25.19
N THR A 294 -9.06 3.91 26.15
CA THR A 294 -8.11 5.03 26.05
C THR A 294 -6.73 4.67 26.63
N ASP A 295 -6.64 3.56 27.38
CA ASP A 295 -5.40 3.08 27.97
C ASP A 295 -4.64 2.21 26.99
N ARG A 296 -3.80 2.85 26.17
CA ARG A 296 -2.97 2.19 25.15
C ARG A 296 -1.73 1.50 25.70
N GLU A 297 -1.43 1.69 27.00
CA GLU A 297 -0.20 1.16 27.61
C GLU A 297 -0.43 -0.18 28.34
N ALA A 298 -1.68 -0.62 28.47
CA ALA A 298 -1.98 -1.89 29.12
C ALA A 298 -1.61 -3.08 28.20
N PRO A 299 -1.02 -4.15 28.75
CA PRO A 299 -0.47 -5.26 27.97
C PRO A 299 -1.53 -6.10 27.24
N ASP A 300 -2.81 -5.97 27.59
CA ASP A 300 -3.95 -6.65 26.98
C ASP A 300 -4.68 -5.79 25.93
N VAL A 301 -4.09 -4.67 25.53
CA VAL A 301 -4.67 -3.71 24.56
C VAL A 301 -4.01 -3.86 23.20
N VAL A 302 -4.84 -4.04 22.17
CA VAL A 302 -4.46 -3.88 20.78
C VAL A 302 -4.41 -2.38 20.47
N ASP A 303 -3.27 -1.88 20.08
CA ASP A 303 -3.03 -0.42 19.88
C ASP A 303 -3.89 0.18 18.76
N ASP A 304 -4.13 -0.60 17.69
CA ASP A 304 -4.88 -0.15 16.52
C ASP A 304 -5.60 -1.33 15.83
N ILE A 305 -6.81 -1.62 16.27
CA ILE A 305 -7.64 -2.68 15.69
C ILE A 305 -8.01 -2.41 14.21
N VAL A 306 -7.92 -1.15 13.76
CA VAL A 306 -8.21 -0.78 12.37
C VAL A 306 -7.15 -1.37 11.44
N ASP A 307 -5.89 -1.45 11.90
CA ASP A 307 -4.81 -2.09 11.15
C ASP A 307 -5.08 -3.60 10.97
N ASP A 308 -5.48 -4.29 12.03
CA ASP A 308 -5.84 -5.71 11.97
C ASP A 308 -7.01 -5.96 11.01
N VAL A 309 -8.03 -5.09 11.03
CA VAL A 309 -9.15 -5.18 10.09
C VAL A 309 -8.68 -5.05 8.65
N ILE A 310 -7.80 -4.08 8.36
CA ILE A 310 -7.22 -3.88 7.03
C ILE A 310 -6.45 -5.14 6.59
N GLU A 311 -5.63 -5.69 7.48
CA GLU A 311 -4.88 -6.92 7.21
C GLU A 311 -5.79 -8.10 6.89
N VAL A 312 -6.78 -8.35 7.73
CA VAL A 312 -7.72 -9.47 7.56
C VAL A 312 -8.50 -9.33 6.25
N VAL A 313 -8.95 -8.12 5.89
CA VAL A 313 -9.67 -7.86 4.65
C VAL A 313 -8.78 -8.15 3.42
N ILE A 314 -7.53 -7.70 3.43
CA ILE A 314 -6.57 -7.94 2.33
C ILE A 314 -6.27 -9.43 2.19
N ASN A 315 -6.03 -10.13 3.29
CA ASN A 315 -5.73 -11.56 3.32
C ASN A 315 -6.90 -12.42 2.82
N ASN A 316 -8.14 -11.96 3.04
CA ASN A 316 -9.35 -12.61 2.52
C ASN A 316 -9.71 -12.15 1.08
N GLY A 317 -8.81 -11.43 0.38
CA GLY A 317 -9.00 -10.98 -1.00
C GLY A 317 -9.96 -9.81 -1.16
N GLY A 318 -10.29 -9.10 -0.08
CA GLY A 318 -11.03 -7.85 -0.13
C GLY A 318 -10.15 -6.68 -0.58
N ARG A 319 -10.81 -5.62 -1.05
CA ARG A 319 -10.15 -4.38 -1.45
C ARG A 319 -10.23 -3.36 -0.32
N VAL A 320 -9.17 -2.57 -0.13
CA VAL A 320 -9.11 -1.47 0.84
C VAL A 320 -8.89 -0.15 0.11
N VAL A 321 -9.70 0.86 0.45
CA VAL A 321 -9.56 2.23 -0.04
C VAL A 321 -9.44 3.15 1.17
N ILE A 322 -8.33 3.89 1.25
CA ILE A 322 -8.11 4.88 2.30
C ILE A 322 -8.52 6.25 1.76
N VAL A 323 -9.37 6.93 2.49
CA VAL A 323 -9.91 8.25 2.14
C VAL A 323 -9.45 9.31 3.14
N GLY A 324 -9.53 10.58 2.74
CA GLY A 324 -9.18 11.69 3.64
C GLY A 324 -10.13 11.80 4.83
N ASP A 325 -9.61 12.32 5.94
CA ASP A 325 -10.39 12.53 7.17
C ASP A 325 -11.63 13.39 6.92
N GLY A 326 -12.72 13.03 7.57
CA GLY A 326 -14.02 13.68 7.44
C GLY A 326 -14.87 13.21 6.26
N GLN A 327 -14.38 12.35 5.40
CA GLN A 327 -15.16 11.82 4.27
C GLN A 327 -16.15 10.72 4.70
N LEU A 328 -15.90 10.08 5.83
CA LEU A 328 -16.74 9.02 6.39
C LEU A 328 -17.44 9.41 7.70
N ASN A 329 -17.64 10.69 7.96
CA ASN A 329 -18.29 11.17 9.21
C ASN A 329 -19.65 10.52 9.49
N VAL A 330 -20.43 10.20 8.44
CA VAL A 330 -21.76 9.55 8.57
C VAL A 330 -21.66 8.02 8.63
N HIS A 331 -20.44 7.47 8.63
CA HIS A 331 -20.14 6.05 8.59
C HIS A 331 -19.20 5.62 9.75
N ASP A 332 -19.11 6.42 10.80
CA ASP A 332 -18.22 6.19 11.95
C ASP A 332 -16.74 5.98 11.55
N ARG A 333 -16.30 6.75 10.53
CA ARG A 333 -14.92 6.79 10.00
C ARG A 333 -14.45 5.51 9.28
N ILE A 334 -15.28 4.46 9.25
CA ILE A 334 -14.99 3.19 8.58
C ILE A 334 -16.29 2.57 8.06
N ALA A 335 -16.26 2.07 6.83
CA ALA A 335 -17.41 1.46 6.18
C ALA A 335 -17.01 0.29 5.28
N ALA A 336 -17.90 -0.67 5.11
CA ALA A 336 -17.63 -1.84 4.27
C ALA A 336 -18.81 -2.20 3.36
N ILE A 337 -18.46 -2.80 2.21
CA ILE A 337 -19.38 -3.54 1.36
C ILE A 337 -19.22 -5.02 1.65
N VAL A 338 -20.32 -5.70 1.90
CA VAL A 338 -20.36 -7.10 2.25
C VAL A 338 -20.66 -7.94 1.00
N ARG A 339 -20.00 -9.12 0.91
CA ARG A 339 -20.21 -10.12 -0.15
C ARG A 339 -21.61 -10.72 -0.11
#